data_aead39a4b5026e5e1706003c5c0e4ec1
#
_entry.id   aead39a4b5026e5e1706003c5c0e4ec1
#
_cell.length_a   1.000
_cell.length_b   1.000
_cell.length_c   1.000
_cell.angle_alpha   90.00
_cell.angle_beta   90.00
_cell.angle_gamma   90.00
#
_symmetry.space_group_name_H-M   'P 1'
#
loop_
_entity.id
_entity.type
_entity.pdbx_description
1 polymer ?
#
loop_
_entity_poly.entity_id
_entity_poly.type
_entity_poly.pdbx_seq_one_letter_code
_entity_poly.pdbx_strand_id
1 'polypeptide(L)'
;KYLSATQRVYCFGQGGSLVIAMEAWARFITAAPQFQCIEDSHMQAMAAALSTPDDVILFFSYSGATKDMLDVLRPARRRGAKIILVTHFAKSPAAAMADVTLLCGSKEGPLQSGSVAAKMGLLFIIDVLFNEYCRTNPALTEANREATAGAISAKLL
;
A
#
# COMPACT_ATOMS: atom_id res chain seq x y z
N LYS A 1 3.49 12.79 -4.44
CA LYS A 1 3.18 13.87 -3.50
C LYS A 1 2.72 13.32 -2.15
N TYR A 2 1.59 12.57 -2.05
CA TYR A 2 1.10 12.05 -0.76
C TYR A 2 2.12 11.19 -0.02
N LEU A 3 2.80 10.26 -0.70
CA LEU A 3 3.75 9.35 -0.08
C LEU A 3 5.04 10.03 0.44
N SER A 4 5.40 11.20 -0.10
CA SER A 4 6.62 11.94 0.28
C SER A 4 6.40 12.93 1.42
N ALA A 5 5.16 13.37 1.64
CA ALA A 5 4.80 14.42 2.60
C ALA A 5 3.94 13.81 3.74
N THR A 6 4.34 12.68 4.27
CA THR A 6 3.56 11.93 5.26
C THR A 6 4.44 11.41 6.40
N GLN A 7 3.88 11.29 7.59
CA GLN A 7 4.57 10.72 8.74
C GLN A 7 4.56 9.18 8.70
N ARG A 8 3.46 8.57 8.24
CA ARG A 8 3.31 7.12 8.16
C ARG A 8 2.54 6.73 6.91
N VAL A 9 2.97 5.66 6.27
CA VAL A 9 2.24 5.00 5.20
C VAL A 9 1.91 3.58 5.67
N TYR A 10 0.64 3.31 5.85
CA TYR A 10 0.16 1.97 6.16
C TYR A 10 -0.15 1.22 4.87
N CYS A 11 0.61 0.16 4.59
CA CYS A 11 0.32 -0.77 3.51
C CYS A 11 -0.68 -1.80 4.01
N PHE A 12 -1.92 -1.73 3.55
CA PHE A 12 -3.02 -2.61 3.96
C PHE A 12 -3.53 -3.46 2.80
N GLY A 13 -3.95 -4.63 3.14
CA GLY A 13 -4.63 -5.58 2.28
C GLY A 13 -5.21 -6.71 3.14
N GLN A 14 -6.12 -7.48 2.57
CA GLN A 14 -6.78 -8.59 3.28
C GLN A 14 -6.79 -9.82 2.38
N GLY A 15 -6.74 -11.01 2.99
CA GLY A 15 -6.64 -12.27 2.26
C GLY A 15 -5.45 -12.28 1.29
N GLY A 16 -5.68 -12.63 0.04
CA GLY A 16 -4.63 -12.66 -0.99
C GLY A 16 -4.00 -11.30 -1.30
N SER A 17 -4.68 -10.19 -1.00
CA SER A 17 -4.14 -8.84 -1.19
C SER A 17 -3.17 -8.42 -0.08
N LEU A 18 -3.17 -9.12 1.06
CA LEU A 18 -2.20 -8.87 2.13
C LEU A 18 -0.77 -9.13 1.66
N VAL A 19 -0.55 -10.19 0.90
CA VAL A 19 0.76 -10.52 0.32
C VAL A 19 1.30 -9.35 -0.53
N ILE A 20 0.42 -8.68 -1.25
CA ILE A 20 0.78 -7.50 -2.05
C ILE A 20 1.11 -6.28 -1.17
N ALA A 21 0.37 -6.10 -0.08
CA ALA A 21 0.66 -5.04 0.89
C ALA A 21 2.02 -5.27 1.59
N MET A 22 2.33 -6.52 1.93
CA MET A 22 3.63 -6.91 2.48
C MET A 22 4.77 -6.66 1.48
N GLU A 23 4.58 -6.99 0.21
CA GLU A 23 5.55 -6.70 -0.84
C GLU A 23 5.77 -5.19 -1.02
N ALA A 24 4.70 -4.39 -0.99
CA ALA A 24 4.81 -2.94 -1.03
C ALA A 24 5.65 -2.42 0.15
N TRP A 25 5.37 -2.88 1.36
CA TRP A 25 6.17 -2.54 2.53
C TRP A 25 7.63 -2.99 2.38
N ALA A 26 7.88 -4.25 2.00
CA ALA A 26 9.22 -4.80 1.84
C ALA A 26 10.04 -4.03 0.79
N ARG A 27 9.40 -3.59 -0.29
CA ARG A 27 10.03 -2.77 -1.31
C ARG A 27 10.37 -1.37 -0.78
N PHE A 28 9.43 -0.71 -0.12
CA PHE A 28 9.59 0.67 0.34
C PHE A 28 10.49 0.82 1.56
N ILE A 29 10.52 -0.14 2.48
CA ILE A 29 11.35 -0.06 3.71
C ILE A 29 12.85 0.12 3.41
N THR A 30 13.30 -0.30 2.23
CA THR A 30 14.69 -0.12 1.80
C THR A 30 15.07 1.36 1.59
N ALA A 31 14.10 2.23 1.36
CA ALA A 31 14.31 3.64 1.02
C ALA A 31 13.49 4.61 1.88
N ALA A 32 12.45 4.13 2.55
CA ALA A 32 11.42 4.94 3.20
C ALA A 32 10.92 4.30 4.51
N PRO A 33 11.53 4.62 5.66
CA PRO A 33 11.24 3.95 6.94
C PRO A 33 9.82 4.22 7.48
N GLN A 34 9.12 5.22 6.97
CA GLN A 34 7.75 5.53 7.36
C GLN A 34 6.70 4.53 6.82
N PHE A 35 7.08 3.60 5.94
CA PHE A 35 6.18 2.55 5.45
C PHE A 35 6.09 1.41 6.45
N GLN A 36 4.87 0.96 6.71
CA GLN A 36 4.54 -0.10 7.67
C GLN A 36 3.48 -1.01 7.07
N CYS A 37 3.56 -2.31 7.36
CA CYS A 37 2.50 -3.27 7.04
C CYS A 37 1.93 -3.83 8.34
N ILE A 38 0.61 -3.89 8.43
CA ILE A 38 -0.11 -4.54 9.55
C ILE A 38 -0.93 -5.66 8.94
N GLU A 39 -0.67 -6.89 9.39
CA GLU A 39 -1.24 -8.10 8.79
C GLU A 39 -2.66 -8.38 9.31
N ASP A 40 -2.88 -8.21 10.60
CA ASP A 40 -4.15 -8.52 11.26
C ASP A 40 -5.20 -7.43 11.00
N SER A 41 -6.39 -7.84 10.57
CA SER A 41 -7.48 -6.92 10.19
C SER A 41 -8.02 -6.09 11.35
N HIS A 42 -8.03 -6.63 12.57
CA HIS A 42 -8.42 -5.85 13.76
C HIS A 42 -7.38 -4.77 14.08
N MET A 43 -6.10 -5.11 13.95
CA MET A 43 -5.01 -4.15 14.14
C MET A 43 -5.01 -3.08 13.03
N GLN A 44 -5.36 -3.44 11.80
CA GLN A 44 -5.57 -2.47 10.72
C GLN A 44 -6.69 -1.48 11.06
N ALA A 45 -7.81 -1.98 11.59
CA ALA A 45 -8.93 -1.13 12.01
C ALA A 45 -8.55 -0.19 13.18
N MET A 46 -7.77 -0.68 14.14
CA MET A 46 -7.25 0.14 15.26
C MET A 46 -6.29 1.22 14.75
N ALA A 47 -5.34 0.88 13.88
CA ALA A 47 -4.43 1.85 13.28
C ALA A 47 -5.18 2.90 12.45
N ALA A 48 -6.17 2.49 11.67
CA ALA A 48 -7.04 3.39 10.91
C ALA A 48 -7.83 4.35 11.81
N ALA A 49 -8.33 3.87 12.96
CA ALA A 49 -9.03 4.70 13.93
C ALA A 49 -8.13 5.73 14.63
N LEU A 50 -6.83 5.46 14.71
CA LEU A 50 -5.82 6.34 15.32
C LEU A 50 -5.03 7.16 14.29
N SER A 51 -5.33 7.01 12.99
CA SER A 51 -4.67 7.76 11.93
C SER A 51 -4.98 9.26 12.01
N THR A 52 -4.12 10.06 11.40
CA THR A 52 -4.18 11.52 11.37
C THR A 52 -4.20 12.02 9.91
N PRO A 53 -4.44 13.32 9.66
CA PRO A 53 -4.32 13.88 8.31
C PRO A 53 -2.92 13.78 7.68
N ASP A 54 -1.89 13.55 8.52
CA ASP A 54 -0.50 13.37 8.09
C ASP A 54 -0.16 11.90 7.76
N ASP A 55 -1.13 11.00 7.87
CA ASP A 55 -0.98 9.59 7.54
C ASP A 55 -1.59 9.25 6.17
N VAL A 56 -1.02 8.24 5.53
CA VAL A 56 -1.53 7.67 4.28
C VAL A 56 -1.86 6.19 4.49
N ILE A 57 -3.01 5.77 4.00
CA ILE A 57 -3.35 4.37 3.86
C ILE A 57 -3.23 4.00 2.38
N LEU A 58 -2.27 3.14 2.07
CA LEU A 58 -2.11 2.50 0.77
C LEU A 58 -2.78 1.13 0.82
N PHE A 59 -4.00 1.04 0.34
CA PHE A 59 -4.81 -0.18 0.41
C PHE A 59 -4.84 -0.92 -0.91
N PHE A 60 -4.53 -2.20 -0.87
CA PHE A 60 -4.62 -3.11 -2.01
C PHE A 60 -5.87 -3.96 -1.90
N SER A 61 -6.76 -3.89 -2.87
CA SER A 61 -7.97 -4.71 -2.93
C SER A 61 -8.45 -4.87 -4.36
N TYR A 62 -8.45 -6.09 -4.89
CA TYR A 62 -8.90 -6.34 -6.25
C TYR A 62 -10.34 -5.87 -6.48
N SER A 63 -11.28 -6.27 -5.62
CA SER A 63 -12.69 -5.92 -5.74
C SER A 63 -13.05 -4.51 -5.28
N GLY A 64 -12.29 -3.96 -4.32
CA GLY A 64 -12.63 -2.69 -3.68
C GLY A 64 -13.99 -2.68 -2.94
N ALA A 65 -14.52 -3.86 -2.54
CA ALA A 65 -15.89 -3.99 -2.05
C ALA A 65 -16.05 -4.91 -0.83
N THR A 66 -14.97 -5.43 -0.23
CA THR A 66 -15.09 -6.29 0.95
C THR A 66 -15.49 -5.49 2.18
N LYS A 67 -16.34 -6.08 3.03
CA LYS A 67 -16.83 -5.42 4.25
C LYS A 67 -15.67 -5.02 5.16
N ASP A 68 -14.77 -5.95 5.44
CA ASP A 68 -13.66 -5.74 6.37
C ASP A 68 -12.77 -4.56 5.94
N MET A 69 -12.51 -4.42 4.62
CA MET A 69 -11.80 -3.27 4.09
C MET A 69 -12.56 -1.97 4.32
N LEU A 70 -13.88 -1.94 4.07
CA LEU A 70 -14.69 -0.75 4.28
C LEU A 70 -14.72 -0.36 5.77
N ASP A 71 -14.69 -1.34 6.66
CA ASP A 71 -14.65 -1.11 8.12
C ASP A 71 -13.31 -0.51 8.57
N VAL A 72 -12.21 -0.77 7.82
CA VAL A 72 -10.92 -0.08 8.00
C VAL A 72 -10.92 1.32 7.39
N LEU A 73 -11.44 1.48 6.17
CA LEU A 73 -11.36 2.77 5.46
C LEU A 73 -12.28 3.85 6.05
N ARG A 74 -13.46 3.49 6.57
CA ARG A 74 -14.39 4.47 7.16
C ARG A 74 -13.80 5.26 8.34
N PRO A 75 -13.21 4.63 9.38
CA PRO A 75 -12.55 5.37 10.45
C PRO A 75 -11.39 6.22 9.95
N ALA A 76 -10.52 5.70 9.07
CA ALA A 76 -9.43 6.47 8.49
C ALA A 76 -9.92 7.73 7.78
N ARG A 77 -10.97 7.61 6.95
CA ARG A 77 -11.57 8.75 6.26
C ARG A 77 -12.12 9.81 7.22
N ARG A 78 -12.80 9.38 8.30
CA ARG A 78 -13.30 10.31 9.35
C ARG A 78 -12.18 11.02 10.08
N ARG A 79 -11.01 10.40 10.20
CA ARG A 79 -9.82 10.97 10.83
C ARG A 79 -9.02 11.88 9.92
N GLY A 80 -9.36 11.93 8.63
CA GLY A 80 -8.70 12.80 7.65
C GLY A 80 -7.46 12.20 7.01
N ALA A 81 -7.11 10.93 7.31
CA ALA A 81 -6.01 10.23 6.66
C ALA A 81 -6.23 10.17 5.14
N LYS A 82 -5.16 10.25 4.38
CA LYS A 82 -5.21 10.12 2.92
C LYS A 82 -5.30 8.65 2.53
N ILE A 83 -6.19 8.35 1.60
CA ILE A 83 -6.43 6.99 1.12
C ILE A 83 -6.01 6.87 -0.34
N ILE A 84 -5.05 6.00 -0.60
CA ILE A 84 -4.65 5.56 -1.94
C ILE A 84 -5.13 4.12 -2.09
N LEU A 85 -6.06 3.90 -2.98
CA LEU A 85 -6.60 2.57 -3.28
C LEU A 85 -5.98 2.03 -4.57
N VAL A 86 -5.49 0.80 -4.53
CA VAL A 86 -5.09 0.04 -5.72
C VAL A 86 -6.12 -1.05 -5.94
N THR A 87 -6.87 -0.99 -7.03
CA THR A 87 -8.01 -1.87 -7.30
C THR A 87 -8.21 -2.13 -8.80
N HIS A 88 -8.98 -3.16 -9.13
CA HIS A 88 -9.42 -3.38 -10.51
C HIS A 88 -10.67 -2.55 -10.87
N PHE A 89 -11.54 -2.25 -9.89
CA PHE A 89 -12.85 -1.65 -10.15
C PHE A 89 -12.89 -0.16 -9.77
N ALA A 90 -12.89 0.70 -10.79
CA ALA A 90 -12.93 2.16 -10.64
C ALA A 90 -14.17 2.68 -9.90
N LYS A 91 -15.28 1.94 -9.96
CA LYS A 91 -16.56 2.32 -9.34
C LYS A 91 -16.87 1.50 -8.10
N SER A 92 -15.86 0.97 -7.42
CA SER A 92 -16.06 0.21 -6.19
C SER A 92 -16.44 1.12 -5.01
N PRO A 93 -17.08 0.58 -3.96
CA PRO A 93 -17.38 1.34 -2.74
C PRO A 93 -16.14 1.97 -2.10
N ALA A 94 -14.98 1.31 -2.14
CA ALA A 94 -13.73 1.85 -1.62
C ALA A 94 -13.18 2.98 -2.48
N ALA A 95 -13.35 2.93 -3.80
CA ALA A 95 -12.93 4.00 -4.71
C ALA A 95 -13.65 5.31 -4.41
N ALA A 96 -14.91 5.26 -3.97
CA ALA A 96 -15.67 6.44 -3.56
C ALA A 96 -15.12 7.09 -2.27
N MET A 97 -14.32 6.36 -1.47
CA MET A 97 -13.70 6.87 -0.25
C MET A 97 -12.24 7.25 -0.43
N ALA A 98 -11.62 6.87 -1.53
CA ALA A 98 -10.21 7.11 -1.79
C ALA A 98 -9.94 8.54 -2.29
N ASP A 99 -8.83 9.14 -1.88
CA ASP A 99 -8.31 10.39 -2.44
C ASP A 99 -7.64 10.14 -3.81
N VAL A 100 -7.09 8.94 -3.99
CA VAL A 100 -6.50 8.47 -5.27
C VAL A 100 -6.89 7.02 -5.48
N THR A 101 -7.34 6.69 -6.68
CA THR A 101 -7.58 5.31 -7.10
C THR A 101 -6.65 4.96 -8.25
N LEU A 102 -5.80 3.95 -8.05
CA LEU A 102 -4.95 3.37 -9.08
C LEU A 102 -5.59 2.09 -9.59
N LEU A 103 -5.76 2.01 -10.89
CA LEU A 103 -6.40 0.85 -11.52
C LEU A 103 -5.35 -0.12 -12.03
N CYS A 104 -5.54 -1.39 -11.71
CA CYS A 104 -4.65 -2.46 -12.14
C CYS A 104 -5.39 -3.78 -12.34
N GLY A 105 -4.70 -4.71 -12.95
CA GLY A 105 -5.14 -6.08 -13.15
C GLY A 105 -5.76 -6.33 -14.53
N SER A 106 -5.93 -7.60 -14.83
CA SER A 106 -6.61 -8.10 -16.03
C SER A 106 -8.07 -8.42 -15.72
N LYS A 107 -8.88 -8.57 -16.76
CA LYS A 107 -10.24 -9.13 -16.61
C LYS A 107 -10.11 -10.57 -16.09
N GLU A 108 -10.60 -10.80 -14.89
CA GLU A 108 -10.69 -12.13 -14.28
C GLU A 108 -12.14 -12.60 -14.31
N GLY A 109 -12.33 -13.87 -14.70
CA GLY A 109 -13.61 -14.54 -14.49
C GLY A 109 -13.84 -14.83 -13.01
N PRO A 110 -15.09 -15.11 -12.58
CA PRO A 110 -15.43 -15.38 -11.18
C PRO A 110 -14.62 -16.52 -10.55
N LEU A 111 -14.16 -17.48 -11.35
CA LEU A 111 -13.36 -18.62 -10.91
C LEU A 111 -11.84 -18.37 -10.93
N GLN A 112 -11.40 -17.21 -11.43
CA GLN A 112 -9.97 -16.86 -11.58
C GLN A 112 -9.52 -15.80 -10.59
N SER A 113 -10.33 -15.52 -9.57
CA SER A 113 -10.03 -14.50 -8.55
C SER A 113 -8.66 -14.73 -7.93
N GLY A 114 -7.83 -13.70 -7.94
CA GLY A 114 -6.47 -13.74 -7.39
C GLY A 114 -5.44 -14.39 -8.31
N SER A 115 -5.66 -14.36 -9.62
CA SER A 115 -4.72 -14.89 -10.60
C SER A 115 -3.31 -14.30 -10.48
N VAL A 116 -2.32 -15.02 -10.99
CA VAL A 116 -0.94 -14.53 -11.09
C VAL A 116 -0.88 -13.26 -11.96
N ALA A 117 -1.65 -13.18 -13.03
CA ALA A 117 -1.70 -12.01 -13.91
C ALA A 117 -2.16 -10.74 -13.17
N ALA A 118 -3.20 -10.84 -12.32
CA ALA A 118 -3.65 -9.73 -11.49
C ALA A 118 -2.57 -9.30 -10.49
N LYS A 119 -1.89 -10.26 -9.85
CA LYS A 119 -0.79 -9.98 -8.91
C LYS A 119 0.38 -9.30 -9.60
N MET A 120 0.74 -9.72 -10.81
CA MET A 120 1.80 -9.07 -11.60
C MET A 120 1.49 -7.60 -11.90
N GLY A 121 0.23 -7.28 -12.21
CA GLY A 121 -0.21 -5.89 -12.38
C GLY A 121 -0.06 -5.06 -11.09
N LEU A 122 -0.39 -5.64 -9.94
CA LEU A 122 -0.22 -4.99 -8.63
C LEU A 122 1.27 -4.76 -8.30
N LEU A 123 2.13 -5.77 -8.55
CA LEU A 123 3.58 -5.65 -8.36
C LEU A 123 4.19 -4.56 -9.26
N PHE A 124 3.72 -4.47 -10.51
CA PHE A 124 4.15 -3.41 -11.42
C PHE A 124 3.80 -2.01 -10.89
N ILE A 125 2.58 -1.83 -10.34
CA ILE A 125 2.19 -0.54 -9.73
C ILE A 125 3.07 -0.23 -8.52
N ILE A 126 3.39 -1.21 -7.68
CA ILE A 126 4.30 -1.01 -6.54
C ILE A 126 5.66 -0.51 -7.03
N ASP A 127 6.21 -1.13 -8.07
CA ASP A 127 7.51 -0.73 -8.61
C ASP A 127 7.48 0.68 -9.22
N VAL A 128 6.43 1.03 -9.95
CA VAL A 128 6.22 2.39 -10.47
C VAL A 128 6.14 3.41 -9.35
N LEU A 129 5.36 3.14 -8.29
CA LEU A 129 5.24 4.02 -7.13
C LEU A 129 6.57 4.18 -6.39
N PHE A 130 7.33 3.10 -6.23
CA PHE A 130 8.64 3.11 -5.59
C PHE A 130 9.65 3.93 -6.38
N ASN A 131 9.75 3.69 -7.69
CA ASN A 131 10.69 4.43 -8.55
C ASN A 131 10.34 5.92 -8.59
N GLU A 132 9.06 6.27 -8.66
CA GLU A 132 8.63 7.67 -8.60
C GLU A 132 8.90 8.30 -7.22
N TYR A 133 8.75 7.56 -6.13
CA TYR A 133 9.12 8.01 -4.80
C TYR A 133 10.62 8.31 -4.72
N CYS A 134 11.48 7.40 -5.19
CA CYS A 134 12.92 7.61 -5.22
C CYS A 134 13.31 8.81 -6.10
N ARG A 135 12.69 8.95 -7.26
CA ARG A 135 12.94 10.08 -8.18
C ARG A 135 12.60 11.43 -7.56
N THR A 136 11.56 11.49 -6.73
CA THR A 136 11.12 12.74 -6.07
C THR A 136 11.82 13.02 -4.74
N ASN A 137 12.55 12.04 -4.18
CA ASN A 137 13.26 12.17 -2.90
C ASN A 137 14.70 11.61 -3.01
N PRO A 138 15.52 12.03 -3.98
CA PRO A 138 16.74 11.32 -4.34
C PRO A 138 17.75 11.22 -3.19
N ALA A 139 18.09 12.32 -2.53
CA ALA A 139 19.11 12.32 -1.47
C ALA A 139 18.72 11.45 -0.26
N LEU A 140 17.45 11.51 0.16
CA LEU A 140 16.95 10.72 1.29
C LEU A 140 16.94 9.22 0.95
N THR A 141 16.44 8.88 -0.24
CA THR A 141 16.30 7.48 -0.64
C THR A 141 17.65 6.83 -0.94
N GLU A 142 18.61 7.56 -1.47
CA GLU A 142 19.98 7.08 -1.67
C GLU A 142 20.64 6.73 -0.35
N ALA A 143 20.67 7.66 0.62
CA ALA A 143 21.23 7.42 1.95
C ALA A 143 20.59 6.22 2.68
N ASN A 144 19.24 6.10 2.62
CA ASN A 144 18.54 5.00 3.25
C ASN A 144 18.85 3.65 2.57
N ARG A 145 18.94 3.62 1.24
CA ARG A 145 19.30 2.41 0.49
C ARG A 145 20.74 1.95 0.74
N GLU A 146 21.66 2.88 0.87
CA GLU A 146 23.05 2.56 1.26
C GLU A 146 23.09 1.95 2.67
N ALA A 147 22.40 2.56 3.63
CA ALA A 147 22.33 2.07 5.01
C ALA A 147 21.70 0.67 5.08
N THR A 148 20.59 0.43 4.37
CA THR A 148 19.91 -0.87 4.35
C THR A 148 20.73 -1.93 3.60
N ALA A 149 21.37 -1.58 2.51
CA ALA A 149 22.29 -2.48 1.78
C ALA A 149 23.47 -2.89 2.67
N GLY A 150 24.08 -1.95 3.40
CA GLY A 150 25.15 -2.24 4.35
C GLY A 150 24.73 -3.21 5.46
N ALA A 151 23.53 -3.01 6.02
CA ALA A 151 22.99 -3.88 7.05
C ALA A 151 22.74 -5.33 6.57
N ILE A 152 22.37 -5.50 5.30
CA ILE A 152 22.15 -6.84 4.70
C ILE A 152 23.49 -7.47 4.27
N SER A 153 24.40 -6.68 3.68
CA SER A 153 25.71 -7.17 3.25
C SER A 153 26.50 -7.78 4.41
N ALA A 154 26.35 -7.25 5.62
CA ALA A 154 26.98 -7.79 6.82
C ALA A 154 26.48 -9.20 7.21
N LYS A 155 25.40 -9.69 6.61
CA LYS A 155 24.82 -11.03 6.83
C LYS A 155 25.18 -12.04 5.73
N LEU A 156 25.82 -11.58 4.66
CA LEU A 156 26.32 -12.45 3.60
C LEU A 156 27.67 -13.01 4.03
N LEU A 157 27.81 -14.36 3.97
CA LEU A 157 29.07 -15.08 4.26
C LEU A 157 30.00 -15.04 3.06
#